data_1e574721664e50e519a6873379c503dd
#
_entry.id   1e574721664e50e519a6873379c503dd
#
_cell.length_a   1.000
_cell.length_b   1.000
_cell.length_c   1.000
_cell.angle_alpha   90.00
_cell.angle_beta   90.00
_cell.angle_gamma   90.00
#
_symmetry.space_group_name_H-M   'P 1'
#
loop_
_entity.id
_entity.type
_entity.pdbx_description
1 polymer ?
#
loop_
_entity_poly.entity_id
_entity_poly.type
_entity_poly.pdbx_seq_one_letter_code
_entity_poly.pdbx_strand_id
1 'polypeptide(L)'
;MEYETVIGLEVHVQLQTQSKMFCACRADYQTAPVNSRVCPVCLGLPGTLPVINSKAVEYTIMTGLALGCRIPEGSKFDRKNYPYPDLMKGYQISQYDLPLAVEGHLEIEVEDQLRHIAIERVHLEEDVAKLQHFPSATGDSYSLVDVNRSGVPLMEVVSCPDLRSPEEARSYLMALHSILQYLGVSTANMQDGSFRCDANISIRPVGATEYSTRTEVKNMNSFRSVYLALQYEAERQRRVVEEGGRVTQETRGWIEERNVTVSQRSKEYAHDYRYFPEPDLPPLAVDEAWVEEIRARLPELARQRRARLVERFGIPEYDARLLTGSKATADYFEAALGQKQLSRAALEKFAKSVSNWILGDLRRLINLKNKGLAKAVSNLDRDSRDVASLLTNLENIDITGVKVTSKHLADLVGLVDAGSISVTMAKTVLEEAFTTGDAPAQIVEAKGYTQINDSSAVQTAVADAIAANPKAVTDYLGGKDTATRFLVGQVMKITRGQANPELVNQLVRKGLEALKTDTSPSPGDAGETLSATSSQSEENLEFTPR
;
A
#
# COMPACT_ATOMS: atom_id res chain seq x y z
N MET A 1 1.29 -38.20 4.49
CA MET A 1 2.06 -37.51 5.56
C MET A 1 1.81 -36.02 5.37
N GLU A 2 1.55 -35.29 6.44
CA GLU A 2 1.32 -33.85 6.35
C GLU A 2 2.65 -33.11 6.39
N TYR A 3 2.81 -32.09 5.50
CA TYR A 3 4.05 -31.34 5.38
C TYR A 3 3.80 -29.86 5.70
N GLU A 4 4.68 -29.26 6.46
CA GLU A 4 4.76 -27.81 6.65
C GLU A 4 5.83 -27.19 5.74
N THR A 5 5.59 -25.95 5.32
CA THR A 5 6.55 -25.16 4.54
C THR A 5 7.47 -24.41 5.50
N VAL A 6 8.74 -24.28 5.13
CA VAL A 6 9.74 -23.48 5.85
C VAL A 6 10.37 -22.52 4.87
N ILE A 7 10.24 -21.21 5.15
CA ILE A 7 10.68 -20.14 4.26
C ILE A 7 11.58 -19.16 5.03
N GLY A 8 12.69 -18.79 4.41
CA GLY A 8 13.56 -17.68 4.79
C GLY A 8 13.70 -16.71 3.61
N LEU A 9 13.78 -15.41 3.89
CA LEU A 9 13.87 -14.37 2.88
C LEU A 9 15.15 -13.57 3.02
N GLU A 10 15.78 -13.29 1.88
CA GLU A 10 16.91 -12.38 1.72
C GLU A 10 16.41 -11.17 0.92
N VAL A 11 16.37 -10.00 1.54
CA VAL A 11 15.78 -8.80 0.94
C VAL A 11 16.88 -7.77 0.73
N HIS A 12 17.13 -7.43 -0.54
CA HIS A 12 18.10 -6.42 -0.94
C HIS A 12 17.40 -5.08 -1.18
N VAL A 13 17.93 -4.03 -0.59
CA VAL A 13 17.34 -2.68 -0.56
C VAL A 13 18.37 -1.65 -0.99
N GLN A 14 18.19 -1.00 -2.13
CA GLN A 14 19.02 0.15 -2.50
C GLN A 14 18.69 1.35 -1.61
N LEU A 15 19.73 1.95 -1.04
CA LEU A 15 19.60 3.09 -0.14
C LEU A 15 19.59 4.42 -0.90
N GLN A 16 18.73 5.34 -0.50
CA GLN A 16 18.59 6.68 -1.09
C GLN A 16 19.69 7.62 -0.58
N THR A 17 20.94 7.34 -0.93
CA THR A 17 22.07 8.21 -0.67
C THR A 17 22.39 9.11 -1.87
N GLN A 18 23.04 10.24 -1.64
CA GLN A 18 23.46 11.13 -2.73
C GLN A 18 24.66 10.57 -3.50
N SER A 19 25.57 9.88 -2.80
CA SER A 19 26.76 9.27 -3.39
C SER A 19 26.76 7.76 -3.25
N LYS A 20 27.56 7.07 -4.06
CA LYS A 20 27.79 5.64 -4.00
C LYS A 20 28.42 5.21 -2.67
N MET A 21 28.48 3.90 -2.43
CA MET A 21 28.91 3.32 -1.17
C MET A 21 30.37 3.63 -0.84
N PHE A 22 31.25 3.61 -1.84
CA PHE A 22 32.69 3.71 -1.65
C PHE A 22 33.37 4.82 -2.45
N CYS A 23 32.60 5.71 -3.09
CA CYS A 23 33.12 6.84 -3.86
C CYS A 23 32.14 8.01 -3.93
N ALA A 24 32.60 9.16 -4.39
CA ALA A 24 31.80 10.39 -4.51
C ALA A 24 30.89 10.43 -5.76
N CYS A 25 30.86 9.40 -6.61
CA CYS A 25 29.92 9.35 -7.74
C CYS A 25 28.48 9.43 -7.24
N ARG A 26 27.64 10.15 -7.98
CA ARG A 26 26.20 10.22 -7.67
C ARG A 26 25.56 8.84 -7.77
N ALA A 27 24.65 8.57 -6.84
CA ALA A 27 23.91 7.29 -6.80
C ALA A 27 22.62 7.29 -7.66
N ASP A 28 22.23 8.44 -8.21
CA ASP A 28 21.06 8.63 -9.11
C ASP A 28 21.34 8.11 -10.53
N TYR A 29 21.46 6.82 -10.68
CA TYR A 29 21.90 6.21 -11.94
C TYR A 29 20.77 5.92 -12.94
N GLN A 30 19.52 5.80 -12.51
CA GLN A 30 18.40 5.30 -13.32
C GLN A 30 18.13 6.17 -14.57
N THR A 31 18.25 7.48 -14.43
CA THR A 31 18.01 8.45 -15.53
C THR A 31 19.29 8.97 -16.19
N ALA A 32 20.44 8.51 -15.72
CA ALA A 32 21.74 8.95 -16.25
C ALA A 32 22.10 8.23 -17.56
N PRO A 33 22.79 8.88 -18.50
CA PRO A 33 23.34 8.18 -19.67
C PRO A 33 24.22 7.00 -19.24
N VAL A 34 24.21 5.92 -20.01
CA VAL A 34 24.98 4.70 -19.76
C VAL A 34 26.45 5.02 -19.49
N ASN A 35 27.02 4.45 -18.43
CA ASN A 35 28.43 4.64 -18.03
C ASN A 35 28.85 6.08 -17.77
N SER A 36 27.95 6.97 -17.40
CA SER A 36 28.24 8.39 -17.08
C SER A 36 28.42 8.67 -15.59
N ARG A 37 27.99 7.74 -14.71
CA ARG A 37 28.12 7.84 -13.24
C ARG A 37 29.23 6.93 -12.73
N VAL A 38 30.45 7.08 -13.29
CA VAL A 38 31.58 6.19 -13.02
C VAL A 38 32.85 6.99 -12.69
N CYS A 39 33.70 6.41 -11.86
CA CYS A 39 35.03 6.92 -11.54
C CYS A 39 36.01 5.73 -11.39
N PRO A 40 37.31 5.96 -11.28
CA PRO A 40 38.29 4.87 -11.12
C PRO A 40 37.96 3.90 -9.98
N VAL A 41 37.39 4.37 -8.85
CA VAL A 41 37.03 3.51 -7.71
C VAL A 41 35.92 2.54 -8.07
N CYS A 42 34.76 3.01 -8.57
CA CYS A 42 33.65 2.11 -8.92
C CYS A 42 33.89 1.31 -10.20
N LEU A 43 34.88 1.69 -11.01
CA LEU A 43 35.42 0.87 -12.12
C LEU A 43 36.41 -0.20 -11.65
N GLY A 44 36.85 -0.18 -10.39
CA GLY A 44 37.80 -1.14 -9.86
C GLY A 44 39.20 -1.02 -10.45
N LEU A 45 39.63 0.20 -10.85
CA LEU A 45 40.94 0.39 -11.43
C LEU A 45 42.05 0.18 -10.37
N PRO A 46 43.19 -0.43 -10.75
CA PRO A 46 44.30 -0.67 -9.81
C PRO A 46 44.77 0.60 -9.13
N GLY A 47 45.06 0.53 -7.81
CA GLY A 47 45.58 1.64 -7.01
C GLY A 47 44.53 2.61 -6.47
N THR A 48 43.24 2.37 -6.72
CA THR A 48 42.17 3.20 -6.13
C THR A 48 41.75 2.66 -4.78
N LEU A 49 41.43 3.57 -3.84
CA LEU A 49 41.02 3.21 -2.49
C LEU A 49 39.53 3.59 -2.25
N PRO A 50 38.73 2.68 -1.67
CA PRO A 50 37.35 2.95 -1.28
C PRO A 50 37.26 3.86 -0.06
N VAL A 51 36.18 4.65 0.04
CA VAL A 51 35.85 5.46 1.24
C VAL A 51 34.39 5.20 1.59
N ILE A 52 34.13 4.80 2.84
CA ILE A 52 32.81 4.41 3.33
C ILE A 52 31.83 5.60 3.33
N ASN A 53 30.64 5.40 2.80
CA ASN A 53 29.55 6.36 2.87
C ASN A 53 28.86 6.27 4.25
N SER A 54 29.11 7.26 5.11
CA SER A 54 28.56 7.33 6.47
C SER A 54 27.02 7.35 6.48
N LYS A 55 26.38 7.94 5.46
CA LYS A 55 24.91 7.98 5.37
C LYS A 55 24.31 6.60 5.09
N ALA A 56 25.00 5.74 4.34
CA ALA A 56 24.57 4.35 4.14
C ALA A 56 24.68 3.56 5.45
N VAL A 57 25.74 3.76 6.23
CA VAL A 57 25.87 3.17 7.57
C VAL A 57 24.74 3.62 8.49
N GLU A 58 24.49 4.94 8.56
CA GLU A 58 23.39 5.52 9.35
C GLU A 58 22.03 4.90 8.98
N TYR A 59 21.72 4.81 7.68
CA TYR A 59 20.45 4.23 7.21
C TYR A 59 20.30 2.74 7.56
N THR A 60 21.40 1.99 7.56
CA THR A 60 21.38 0.58 7.96
C THR A 60 21.19 0.42 9.46
N ILE A 61 21.87 1.24 10.29
CA ILE A 61 21.64 1.28 11.74
C ILE A 61 20.18 1.67 12.04
N MET A 62 19.67 2.71 11.37
CA MET A 62 18.28 3.16 11.50
C MET A 62 17.27 2.03 11.19
N THR A 63 17.51 1.26 10.13
CA THR A 63 16.70 0.10 9.76
C THR A 63 16.81 -1.01 10.79
N GLY A 64 18.04 -1.33 11.25
CA GLY A 64 18.25 -2.31 12.31
C GLY A 64 17.50 -1.95 13.60
N LEU A 65 17.57 -0.69 14.03
CA LEU A 65 16.84 -0.20 15.21
C LEU A 65 15.31 -0.30 15.03
N ALA A 66 14.80 0.02 13.84
CA ALA A 66 13.37 -0.10 13.53
C ALA A 66 12.88 -1.56 13.51
N LEU A 67 13.78 -2.50 13.23
CA LEU A 67 13.56 -3.95 13.28
C LEU A 67 13.89 -4.57 14.64
N GLY A 68 14.17 -3.74 15.67
CA GLY A 68 14.51 -4.22 17.01
C GLY A 68 15.83 -4.97 17.10
N CYS A 69 16.72 -4.79 16.12
CA CYS A 69 18.03 -5.42 16.12
C CYS A 69 18.94 -4.84 17.20
N ARG A 70 19.87 -5.66 17.67
CA ARG A 70 21.03 -5.23 18.43
C ARG A 70 22.07 -4.67 17.45
N ILE A 71 22.64 -3.52 17.78
CA ILE A 71 23.73 -2.87 17.02
C ILE A 71 25.05 -3.19 17.73
N PRO A 72 25.97 -3.96 17.11
CA PRO A 72 27.28 -4.23 17.68
C PRO A 72 28.14 -2.97 17.73
N GLU A 73 29.06 -2.87 18.73
CA GLU A 73 30.02 -1.75 18.88
C GLU A 73 31.02 -1.66 17.72
N GLY A 74 31.22 -2.74 17.00
CA GLY A 74 32.14 -2.82 15.88
C GLY A 74 31.62 -3.66 14.72
N SER A 75 31.98 -3.24 13.52
CA SER A 75 31.66 -3.93 12.27
C SER A 75 32.84 -3.83 11.32
N LYS A 76 32.83 -4.63 10.26
CA LYS A 76 33.87 -4.58 9.20
C LYS A 76 33.27 -4.91 7.85
N PHE A 77 33.99 -4.53 6.81
CA PHE A 77 33.70 -4.98 5.47
C PHE A 77 34.62 -6.15 5.06
N ASP A 78 34.07 -7.04 4.27
CA ASP A 78 34.73 -8.21 3.72
C ASP A 78 34.64 -8.21 2.19
N ARG A 79 35.60 -8.86 1.52
CA ARG A 79 35.53 -9.17 0.09
C ARG A 79 34.79 -10.48 -0.12
N LYS A 80 33.69 -10.42 -0.87
CA LYS A 80 32.91 -11.58 -1.37
C LYS A 80 33.39 -11.89 -2.76
N ASN A 81 34.21 -12.93 -2.90
CA ASN A 81 34.92 -13.22 -4.15
C ASN A 81 34.11 -14.19 -5.03
N TYR A 82 33.66 -13.73 -6.18
CA TYR A 82 33.08 -14.56 -7.23
C TYR A 82 33.29 -13.90 -8.59
N PRO A 83 33.72 -14.70 -9.63
CA PRO A 83 33.97 -14.14 -10.95
C PRO A 83 32.67 -13.99 -11.72
N TYR A 84 32.23 -12.76 -11.90
CA TYR A 84 31.07 -12.44 -12.73
C TYR A 84 31.26 -11.11 -13.48
N PRO A 85 30.74 -10.98 -14.73
CA PRO A 85 31.02 -9.81 -15.58
C PRO A 85 30.53 -8.46 -15.03
N ASP A 86 29.59 -8.45 -14.09
CA ASP A 86 29.07 -7.22 -13.45
C ASP A 86 29.88 -6.76 -12.23
N LEU A 87 30.91 -7.52 -11.84
CA LEU A 87 31.83 -7.17 -10.76
C LEU A 87 33.09 -6.52 -11.33
N MET A 88 33.13 -5.20 -11.32
CA MET A 88 34.25 -4.44 -11.90
C MET A 88 35.60 -4.73 -11.22
N LYS A 89 35.59 -5.00 -9.93
CA LYS A 89 36.76 -5.36 -9.11
C LYS A 89 37.09 -6.85 -9.11
N GLY A 90 36.17 -7.69 -9.61
CA GLY A 90 36.24 -9.15 -9.49
C GLY A 90 35.74 -9.68 -8.14
N TYR A 91 35.28 -8.81 -7.25
CA TYR A 91 34.67 -9.10 -5.95
C TYR A 91 33.65 -8.03 -5.59
N GLN A 92 32.76 -8.34 -4.66
CA GLN A 92 31.82 -7.42 -4.06
C GLN A 92 32.28 -7.11 -2.63
N ILE A 93 32.26 -5.83 -2.23
CA ILE A 93 32.47 -5.45 -0.84
C ILE A 93 31.12 -5.60 -0.12
N SER A 94 31.12 -6.41 0.94
CA SER A 94 29.93 -6.75 1.74
C SER A 94 30.32 -6.90 3.20
N GLN A 95 29.45 -7.38 4.07
CA GLN A 95 29.74 -7.73 5.46
C GLN A 95 29.35 -9.20 5.69
N TYR A 96 30.17 -9.97 6.35
CA TYR A 96 29.94 -11.39 6.57
C TYR A 96 29.74 -11.75 8.04
N ASP A 97 30.79 -11.80 8.83
CA ASP A 97 30.79 -12.26 10.22
C ASP A 97 30.51 -11.15 11.24
N LEU A 98 30.71 -9.88 10.87
CA LEU A 98 30.43 -8.71 11.73
C LEU A 98 29.50 -7.71 11.03
N PRO A 99 28.23 -8.06 10.81
CA PRO A 99 27.25 -7.17 10.21
C PRO A 99 26.89 -6.00 11.14
N LEU A 100 26.30 -4.95 10.58
CA LEU A 100 25.91 -3.74 11.32
C LEU A 100 24.77 -3.93 12.31
N ALA A 101 23.87 -4.88 12.07
CA ALA A 101 22.76 -5.16 12.98
C ALA A 101 22.45 -6.66 12.98
N VAL A 102 22.09 -7.19 14.14
CA VAL A 102 21.82 -8.63 14.37
C VAL A 102 20.63 -8.84 15.29
N GLU A 103 20.06 -10.04 15.26
CA GLU A 103 19.10 -10.52 16.26
C GLU A 103 17.88 -9.61 16.42
N GLY A 104 17.25 -9.25 15.30
CA GLY A 104 16.04 -8.45 15.28
C GLY A 104 14.77 -9.29 15.11
N HIS A 105 13.66 -8.60 14.94
CA HIS A 105 12.38 -9.22 14.61
C HIS A 105 11.47 -8.28 13.84
N LEU A 106 10.55 -8.86 13.07
CA LEU A 106 9.48 -8.15 12.40
C LEU A 106 8.13 -8.80 12.73
N GLU A 107 7.21 -7.99 13.21
CA GLU A 107 5.84 -8.43 13.46
C GLU A 107 4.99 -8.33 12.20
N ILE A 108 4.33 -9.41 11.83
CA ILE A 108 3.40 -9.49 10.72
C ILE A 108 2.01 -9.89 11.20
N GLU A 109 0.98 -9.48 10.47
CA GLU A 109 -0.40 -9.82 10.75
C GLU A 109 -0.94 -10.67 9.61
N VAL A 110 -1.32 -11.91 9.91
CA VAL A 110 -1.90 -12.87 8.96
C VAL A 110 -3.11 -13.53 9.61
N GLU A 111 -4.27 -13.51 8.94
CA GLU A 111 -5.54 -14.07 9.45
C GLU A 111 -5.89 -13.59 10.87
N ASP A 112 -5.72 -12.27 11.11
CA ASP A 112 -5.93 -11.60 12.41
C ASP A 112 -5.03 -12.14 13.55
N GLN A 113 -3.98 -12.91 13.22
CA GLN A 113 -2.97 -13.36 14.14
C GLN A 113 -1.66 -12.60 13.97
N LEU A 114 -1.09 -12.18 15.10
CA LEU A 114 0.23 -11.58 15.13
C LEU A 114 1.29 -12.68 15.13
N ARG A 115 2.25 -12.58 14.21
CA ARG A 115 3.41 -13.47 14.10
C ARG A 115 4.70 -12.67 14.25
N HIS A 116 5.65 -13.19 14.98
CA HIS A 116 6.99 -12.63 15.12
C HIS A 116 7.95 -13.43 14.23
N ILE A 117 8.58 -12.76 13.29
CA ILE A 117 9.56 -13.34 12.37
C ILE A 117 10.93 -12.80 12.78
N ALA A 118 11.84 -13.67 13.17
CA ALA A 118 13.18 -13.26 13.57
C ALA A 118 13.99 -12.78 12.35
N ILE A 119 14.78 -11.74 12.58
CA ILE A 119 15.78 -11.19 11.64
C ILE A 119 17.15 -11.65 12.12
N GLU A 120 17.84 -12.39 11.26
CA GLU A 120 19.20 -12.86 11.55
C GLU A 120 20.17 -11.69 11.58
N ARG A 121 20.15 -10.89 10.49
CA ARG A 121 21.04 -9.73 10.35
C ARG A 121 20.52 -8.69 9.36
N VAL A 122 21.04 -7.48 9.50
CA VAL A 122 20.98 -6.43 8.49
C VAL A 122 22.41 -5.94 8.23
N HIS A 123 22.84 -6.01 6.98
CA HIS A 123 24.19 -5.66 6.62
C HIS A 123 24.26 -4.80 5.35
N LEU A 124 25.41 -4.14 5.17
CA LEU A 124 25.72 -3.29 4.03
C LEU A 124 26.58 -4.03 3.01
N GLU A 125 26.30 -3.74 1.75
CA GLU A 125 27.10 -4.13 0.61
C GLU A 125 27.02 -3.07 -0.50
N GLU A 126 27.72 -3.27 -1.59
CA GLU A 126 27.57 -2.47 -2.80
C GLU A 126 26.78 -3.23 -3.87
N ASP A 127 25.92 -2.52 -4.62
CA ASP A 127 25.30 -3.11 -5.80
C ASP A 127 26.31 -3.27 -6.95
N VAL A 128 26.02 -4.21 -7.83
CA VAL A 128 26.89 -4.57 -8.97
C VAL A 128 26.42 -3.87 -10.25
N ALA A 129 27.21 -3.95 -11.34
CA ALA A 129 26.84 -3.37 -12.62
C ALA A 129 25.59 -4.04 -13.21
N LYS A 130 24.94 -3.39 -14.18
CA LYS A 130 23.77 -3.93 -14.90
C LYS A 130 24.24 -4.59 -16.18
N LEU A 131 23.85 -5.86 -16.36
CA LEU A 131 24.06 -6.60 -17.60
C LEU A 131 22.81 -6.55 -18.48
N GLN A 132 23.01 -6.31 -19.77
CA GLN A 132 21.96 -6.42 -20.78
C GLN A 132 22.41 -7.40 -21.85
N HIS A 133 21.63 -8.47 -22.03
CA HIS A 133 21.92 -9.53 -22.99
C HIS A 133 21.21 -9.26 -24.31
N PHE A 134 21.95 -9.38 -25.42
CA PHE A 134 21.43 -9.17 -26.77
C PHE A 134 21.71 -10.39 -27.62
N PRO A 135 20.74 -10.85 -28.43
CA PRO A 135 21.02 -11.85 -29.47
C PRO A 135 21.85 -11.20 -30.59
N SER A 136 22.89 -11.86 -31.05
CA SER A 136 23.64 -11.41 -32.20
C SER A 136 22.96 -11.86 -33.50
N ALA A 137 23.10 -11.09 -34.56
CA ALA A 137 22.66 -11.46 -35.92
C ALA A 137 23.38 -12.71 -36.45
N THR A 138 24.55 -13.09 -35.90
CA THR A 138 25.34 -14.26 -36.27
C THR A 138 25.04 -15.51 -35.42
N GLY A 139 24.09 -15.44 -34.47
CA GLY A 139 23.72 -16.54 -33.60
C GLY A 139 24.47 -16.58 -32.26
N ASP A 140 25.53 -15.78 -32.10
CA ASP A 140 26.20 -15.61 -30.81
C ASP A 140 25.44 -14.59 -29.96
N SER A 141 25.45 -14.72 -28.64
CA SER A 141 24.90 -13.71 -27.72
C SER A 141 26.03 -12.85 -27.15
N TYR A 142 25.79 -11.56 -26.97
CA TYR A 142 26.71 -10.66 -26.29
C TYR A 142 25.99 -9.90 -25.17
N SER A 143 26.78 -9.41 -24.22
CA SER A 143 26.25 -8.64 -23.09
C SER A 143 26.89 -7.25 -23.04
N LEU A 144 26.08 -6.23 -22.86
CA LEU A 144 26.54 -4.88 -22.54
C LEU A 144 26.51 -4.68 -21.02
N VAL A 145 27.54 -3.97 -20.54
CA VAL A 145 27.70 -3.67 -19.11
C VAL A 145 27.50 -2.18 -18.87
N ASP A 146 26.49 -1.84 -18.08
CA ASP A 146 26.31 -0.50 -17.56
C ASP A 146 26.78 -0.45 -16.10
N VAL A 147 27.90 0.26 -15.89
CA VAL A 147 28.56 0.37 -14.59
C VAL A 147 27.95 1.47 -13.70
N ASN A 148 26.97 2.22 -14.19
CA ASN A 148 26.33 3.28 -13.42
C ASN A 148 25.80 2.79 -12.07
N ARG A 149 25.25 1.57 -12.00
CA ARG A 149 24.73 0.97 -10.77
C ARG A 149 25.83 0.44 -9.84
N SER A 150 26.99 0.05 -10.37
CA SER A 150 28.09 -0.49 -9.55
C SER A 150 28.50 0.49 -8.45
N GLY A 151 28.55 0.00 -7.21
CA GLY A 151 28.85 0.79 -6.03
C GLY A 151 27.69 1.58 -5.42
N VAL A 152 26.46 1.45 -5.95
CA VAL A 152 25.26 2.00 -5.27
C VAL A 152 25.10 1.31 -3.91
N PRO A 153 24.86 2.03 -2.79
CA PRO A 153 24.70 1.39 -1.50
C PRO A 153 23.52 0.44 -1.47
N LEU A 154 23.78 -0.78 -1.07
CA LEU A 154 22.81 -1.86 -0.97
C LEU A 154 22.80 -2.40 0.46
N MET A 155 21.63 -2.51 1.04
CA MET A 155 21.41 -3.11 2.34
C MET A 155 20.71 -4.45 2.15
N GLU A 156 21.17 -5.48 2.83
CA GLU A 156 20.52 -6.79 2.84
C GLU A 156 19.91 -7.07 4.21
N VAL A 157 18.63 -7.44 4.21
CA VAL A 157 17.89 -7.89 5.40
C VAL A 157 17.64 -9.38 5.26
N VAL A 158 18.18 -10.18 6.18
CA VAL A 158 18.06 -11.63 6.19
C VAL A 158 17.15 -12.08 7.31
N SER A 159 16.04 -12.74 6.98
CA SER A 159 15.17 -13.36 7.98
C SER A 159 15.68 -14.75 8.40
N CYS A 160 15.33 -15.15 9.63
CA CYS A 160 15.37 -16.56 9.97
C CYS A 160 14.30 -17.33 9.17
N PRO A 161 14.42 -18.68 9.04
CA PRO A 161 13.47 -19.51 8.32
C PRO A 161 12.21 -19.79 9.15
N ASP A 162 11.54 -18.74 9.59
CA ASP A 162 10.39 -18.78 10.51
C ASP A 162 9.04 -18.70 9.81
N LEU A 163 9.04 -18.32 8.53
CA LEU A 163 7.81 -18.22 7.74
C LEU A 163 7.30 -19.61 7.35
N ARG A 164 5.98 -19.81 7.46
CA ARG A 164 5.33 -21.11 7.26
C ARG A 164 4.36 -21.13 6.09
N SER A 165 4.08 -19.98 5.47
CA SER A 165 3.20 -19.90 4.31
C SER A 165 3.64 -18.80 3.32
N PRO A 166 3.22 -18.90 2.05
CA PRO A 166 3.41 -17.83 1.08
C PRO A 166 2.75 -16.52 1.49
N GLU A 167 1.64 -16.57 2.23
CA GLU A 167 0.95 -15.39 2.75
C GLU A 167 1.76 -14.70 3.84
N GLU A 168 2.39 -15.45 4.75
CA GLU A 168 3.32 -14.91 5.74
C GLU A 168 4.51 -14.22 5.07
N ALA A 169 5.08 -14.84 4.02
CA ALA A 169 6.18 -14.24 3.25
C ALA A 169 5.76 -12.91 2.57
N ARG A 170 4.57 -12.88 1.98
CA ARG A 170 4.02 -11.65 1.39
C ARG A 170 3.80 -10.58 2.44
N SER A 171 3.21 -10.92 3.58
CA SER A 171 2.93 -10.00 4.69
C SER A 171 4.24 -9.45 5.29
N TYR A 172 5.28 -10.29 5.42
CA TYR A 172 6.62 -9.88 5.85
C TYR A 172 7.21 -8.81 4.92
N LEU A 173 7.18 -9.07 3.61
CA LEU A 173 7.71 -8.13 2.62
C LEU A 173 6.94 -6.80 2.62
N MET A 174 5.63 -6.83 2.75
CA MET A 174 4.81 -5.62 2.83
C MET A 174 5.08 -4.82 4.11
N ALA A 175 5.29 -5.49 5.25
CA ALA A 175 5.64 -4.84 6.51
C ALA A 175 7.05 -4.21 6.44
N LEU A 176 8.04 -4.94 5.94
CA LEU A 176 9.41 -4.43 5.75
C LEU A 176 9.42 -3.24 4.78
N HIS A 177 8.74 -3.35 3.64
CA HIS A 177 8.57 -2.27 2.68
C HIS A 177 8.00 -1.00 3.33
N SER A 178 6.95 -1.15 4.13
CA SER A 178 6.33 -0.03 4.86
C SER A 178 7.33 0.63 5.82
N ILE A 179 8.10 -0.16 6.58
CA ILE A 179 9.12 0.37 7.49
C ILE A 179 10.16 1.20 6.72
N LEU A 180 10.70 0.66 5.62
CA LEU A 180 11.72 1.35 4.81
C LEU A 180 11.21 2.68 4.24
N GLN A 181 9.97 2.72 3.80
CA GLN A 181 9.34 3.96 3.32
C GLN A 181 9.09 4.97 4.46
N TYR A 182 8.67 4.51 5.64
CA TYR A 182 8.49 5.38 6.80
C TYR A 182 9.81 5.97 7.28
N LEU A 183 10.88 5.18 7.26
CA LEU A 183 12.24 5.64 7.57
C LEU A 183 12.78 6.62 6.51
N GLY A 184 12.28 6.56 5.27
CA GLY A 184 12.78 7.34 4.15
C GLY A 184 14.19 6.93 3.70
N VAL A 185 14.58 5.67 3.95
CA VAL A 185 15.92 5.15 3.61
C VAL A 185 15.99 4.58 2.20
N SER A 186 14.84 4.23 1.60
CA SER A 186 14.72 3.67 0.26
C SER A 186 13.37 4.02 -0.36
N THR A 187 13.30 4.05 -1.71
CA THR A 187 12.01 4.00 -2.44
C THR A 187 11.33 2.67 -2.26
N ALA A 188 12.11 1.62 -2.00
CA ALA A 188 11.68 0.24 -1.81
C ALA A 188 10.77 -0.27 -2.96
N ASN A 189 11.04 0.11 -4.21
CA ASN A 189 10.23 -0.28 -5.36
C ASN A 189 10.78 -1.56 -6.01
N MET A 190 9.94 -2.61 -6.10
CA MET A 190 10.33 -3.88 -6.72
C MET A 190 10.45 -3.80 -8.24
N GLN A 191 9.72 -2.89 -8.90
CA GLN A 191 9.71 -2.79 -10.37
C GLN A 191 10.98 -2.16 -10.93
N ASP A 192 11.58 -1.20 -10.21
CA ASP A 192 12.85 -0.57 -10.60
C ASP A 192 14.07 -1.31 -10.03
N GLY A 193 13.84 -2.35 -9.20
CA GLY A 193 14.89 -3.16 -8.58
C GLY A 193 15.54 -2.52 -7.35
N SER A 194 14.97 -1.45 -6.80
CA SER A 194 15.44 -0.88 -5.52
C SER A 194 15.02 -1.71 -4.30
N PHE A 195 14.10 -2.66 -4.48
CA PHE A 195 13.70 -3.68 -3.52
C PHE A 195 13.62 -5.03 -4.22
N ARG A 196 14.47 -5.96 -3.87
CA ARG A 196 14.57 -7.30 -4.46
C ARG A 196 14.46 -8.34 -3.35
N CYS A 197 13.87 -9.48 -3.65
CA CYS A 197 13.71 -10.57 -2.71
C CYS A 197 14.13 -11.89 -3.35
N ASP A 198 15.02 -12.60 -2.67
CA ASP A 198 15.34 -13.99 -2.91
C ASP A 198 14.73 -14.82 -1.78
N ALA A 199 14.09 -15.93 -2.10
CA ALA A 199 13.41 -16.76 -1.12
C ALA A 199 14.04 -18.17 -1.07
N ASN A 200 14.37 -18.61 0.14
CA ASN A 200 14.76 -19.99 0.40
C ASN A 200 13.53 -20.74 0.92
N ILE A 201 13.14 -21.81 0.24
CA ILE A 201 11.97 -22.61 0.60
C ILE A 201 12.30 -24.10 0.69
N SER A 202 11.78 -24.75 1.72
CA SER A 202 11.78 -26.21 1.86
C SER A 202 10.45 -26.68 2.46
N ILE A 203 10.19 -27.99 2.39
CA ILE A 203 9.09 -28.63 3.12
C ILE A 203 9.65 -29.68 4.06
N ARG A 204 9.00 -29.86 5.23
CA ARG A 204 9.34 -30.92 6.18
C ARG A 204 8.05 -31.54 6.74
N PRO A 205 8.10 -32.77 7.25
CA PRO A 205 6.96 -33.34 7.97
C PRO A 205 6.56 -32.45 9.16
N VAL A 206 5.26 -32.30 9.39
CA VAL A 206 4.75 -31.52 10.52
C VAL A 206 5.31 -32.08 11.83
N GLY A 207 5.88 -31.19 12.66
CA GLY A 207 6.53 -31.55 13.93
C GLY A 207 7.99 -31.97 13.84
N ALA A 208 8.57 -32.06 12.63
CA ALA A 208 10.00 -32.29 12.49
C ALA A 208 10.81 -31.04 12.88
N THR A 209 11.95 -31.25 13.56
CA THR A 209 12.84 -30.16 13.98
C THR A 209 13.96 -29.89 12.97
N GLU A 210 14.33 -30.88 12.18
CA GLU A 210 15.40 -30.78 11.19
C GLU A 210 14.92 -30.08 9.93
N TYR A 211 15.81 -29.28 9.33
CA TYR A 211 15.55 -28.65 8.04
C TYR A 211 15.78 -29.63 6.89
N SER A 212 14.87 -29.61 5.92
CA SER A 212 15.02 -30.36 4.67
C SER A 212 15.84 -29.57 3.64
N THR A 213 16.16 -30.22 2.52
CA THR A 213 16.85 -29.58 1.38
C THR A 213 16.05 -28.38 0.88
N ARG A 214 16.68 -27.22 0.82
CA ARG A 214 16.08 -25.97 0.38
C ARG A 214 16.29 -25.72 -1.11
N THR A 215 15.34 -25.03 -1.71
CA THR A 215 15.42 -24.45 -3.05
C THR A 215 15.42 -22.94 -2.92
N GLU A 216 16.31 -22.26 -3.64
CA GLU A 216 16.34 -20.80 -3.73
C GLU A 216 15.48 -20.35 -4.92
N VAL A 217 14.53 -19.44 -4.69
CA VAL A 217 13.65 -18.89 -5.73
C VAL A 217 13.98 -17.42 -5.98
N LYS A 218 14.24 -17.07 -7.24
CA LYS A 218 14.66 -15.73 -7.69
C LYS A 218 13.73 -15.17 -8.77
N ASN A 219 13.99 -13.92 -9.18
CA ASN A 219 13.30 -13.21 -10.26
C ASN A 219 11.81 -12.92 -9.96
N MET A 220 11.52 -12.58 -8.74
CA MET A 220 10.17 -12.20 -8.30
C MET A 220 10.08 -10.68 -8.21
N ASN A 221 9.36 -10.05 -9.14
CA ASN A 221 9.33 -8.59 -9.31
C ASN A 221 8.12 -7.90 -8.66
N SER A 222 7.34 -8.61 -7.86
CA SER A 222 6.20 -8.08 -7.10
C SER A 222 5.90 -8.94 -5.88
N PHE A 223 5.23 -8.39 -4.87
CA PHE A 223 4.76 -9.17 -3.71
C PHE A 223 3.81 -10.30 -4.11
N ARG A 224 3.05 -10.10 -5.20
CA ARG A 224 2.19 -11.14 -5.77
C ARG A 224 3.03 -12.26 -6.41
N SER A 225 4.08 -11.91 -7.15
CA SER A 225 4.99 -12.90 -7.75
C SER A 225 5.68 -13.74 -6.68
N VAL A 226 6.09 -13.13 -5.54
CA VAL A 226 6.66 -13.88 -4.40
C VAL A 226 5.64 -14.88 -3.85
N TYR A 227 4.41 -14.45 -3.61
CA TYR A 227 3.35 -15.32 -3.13
C TYR A 227 3.10 -16.50 -4.07
N LEU A 228 2.90 -16.24 -5.37
CA LEU A 228 2.60 -17.27 -6.36
C LEU A 228 3.79 -18.23 -6.59
N ALA A 229 5.01 -17.70 -6.61
CA ALA A 229 6.22 -18.50 -6.78
C ALA A 229 6.43 -19.46 -5.59
N LEU A 230 6.25 -18.98 -4.36
CA LEU A 230 6.35 -19.79 -3.16
C LEU A 230 5.23 -20.83 -3.07
N GLN A 231 4.00 -20.46 -3.45
CA GLN A 231 2.89 -21.40 -3.53
C GLN A 231 3.18 -22.53 -4.51
N TYR A 232 3.58 -22.18 -5.73
CA TYR A 232 3.95 -23.18 -6.76
C TYR A 232 5.09 -24.08 -6.29
N GLU A 233 6.12 -23.50 -5.70
CA GLU A 233 7.30 -24.26 -5.27
C GLU A 233 7.00 -25.20 -4.10
N ALA A 234 6.18 -24.77 -3.13
CA ALA A 234 5.72 -25.64 -2.05
C ALA A 234 4.93 -26.86 -2.58
N GLU A 235 4.03 -26.63 -3.54
CA GLU A 235 3.24 -27.68 -4.19
C GLU A 235 4.15 -28.62 -5.03
N ARG A 236 5.11 -28.05 -5.76
CA ARG A 236 6.10 -28.84 -6.53
C ARG A 236 6.90 -29.76 -5.62
N GLN A 237 7.43 -29.23 -4.51
CA GLN A 237 8.24 -30.03 -3.57
C GLN A 237 7.40 -31.13 -2.91
N ARG A 238 6.14 -30.85 -2.52
CA ARG A 238 5.22 -31.88 -1.99
C ARG A 238 5.01 -33.01 -3.00
N ARG A 239 4.72 -32.68 -4.25
CA ARG A 239 4.54 -33.68 -5.32
C ARG A 239 5.77 -34.54 -5.52
N VAL A 240 6.96 -33.94 -5.58
CA VAL A 240 8.22 -34.68 -5.72
C VAL A 240 8.41 -35.69 -4.59
N VAL A 241 8.12 -35.30 -3.34
CA VAL A 241 8.28 -36.19 -2.18
C VAL A 241 7.19 -37.26 -2.14
N GLU A 242 5.95 -36.93 -2.47
CA GLU A 242 4.83 -37.89 -2.53
C GLU A 242 5.02 -38.95 -3.62
N GLU A 243 5.65 -38.60 -4.74
CA GLU A 243 6.06 -39.51 -5.81
C GLU A 243 7.30 -40.34 -5.46
N GLY A 244 7.84 -40.21 -4.25
CA GLY A 244 9.05 -40.96 -3.78
C GLY A 244 10.37 -40.38 -4.25
N GLY A 245 10.36 -39.19 -4.86
CA GLY A 245 11.55 -38.45 -5.26
C GLY A 245 12.20 -37.69 -4.11
N ARG A 246 13.29 -36.98 -4.43
CA ARG A 246 13.98 -36.06 -3.47
C ARG A 246 14.10 -34.68 -4.05
N VAL A 247 13.87 -33.67 -3.20
CA VAL A 247 14.15 -32.28 -3.55
C VAL A 247 15.66 -32.08 -3.64
N THR A 248 16.12 -31.47 -4.73
CA THR A 248 17.54 -31.14 -4.93
C THR A 248 17.80 -29.69 -4.55
N GLN A 249 19.00 -29.41 -4.03
CA GLN A 249 19.43 -28.06 -3.77
C GLN A 249 19.76 -27.34 -5.07
N GLU A 250 18.91 -26.41 -5.47
CA GLU A 250 19.04 -25.67 -6.73
C GLU A 250 18.55 -24.23 -6.59
N THR A 251 18.96 -23.37 -7.54
CA THR A 251 18.35 -22.06 -7.75
C THR A 251 17.32 -22.16 -8.88
N ARG A 252 16.10 -21.68 -8.63
CA ARG A 252 14.99 -21.65 -9.58
C ARG A 252 14.55 -20.22 -9.84
N GLY A 253 14.27 -19.91 -11.11
CA GLY A 253 13.72 -18.60 -11.51
C GLY A 253 12.21 -18.67 -11.67
N TRP A 254 11.50 -17.67 -11.17
CA TRP A 254 10.09 -17.49 -11.43
C TRP A 254 9.85 -16.98 -12.86
N ILE A 255 8.91 -17.59 -13.57
CA ILE A 255 8.43 -17.16 -14.89
C ILE A 255 6.98 -16.73 -14.75
N GLU A 256 6.76 -15.41 -14.72
CA GLU A 256 5.45 -14.83 -14.40
C GLU A 256 4.37 -15.17 -15.43
N GLU A 257 4.70 -15.19 -16.73
CA GLU A 257 3.75 -15.49 -17.81
C GLU A 257 3.23 -16.94 -17.76
N ARG A 258 3.99 -17.84 -17.14
CA ARG A 258 3.65 -19.27 -17.05
C ARG A 258 3.20 -19.67 -15.65
N ASN A 259 3.40 -18.82 -14.65
CA ASN A 259 3.20 -19.10 -13.22
C ASN A 259 3.91 -20.39 -12.77
N VAL A 260 5.20 -20.54 -13.14
CA VAL A 260 6.03 -21.69 -12.77
C VAL A 260 7.43 -21.25 -12.37
N THR A 261 8.09 -22.06 -11.53
CA THR A 261 9.53 -21.94 -11.31
C THR A 261 10.27 -22.89 -12.28
N VAL A 262 11.40 -22.45 -12.82
CA VAL A 262 12.27 -23.27 -13.68
C VAL A 262 13.67 -23.33 -13.09
N SER A 263 14.32 -24.49 -13.18
CA SER A 263 15.71 -24.64 -12.73
C SER A 263 16.62 -23.75 -13.58
N GLN A 264 17.42 -22.92 -12.91
CA GLN A 264 18.41 -22.06 -13.56
C GLN A 264 19.81 -22.63 -13.40
N ARG A 265 20.08 -23.26 -12.25
CA ARG A 265 21.41 -23.78 -11.92
C ARG A 265 21.29 -24.79 -10.79
N SER A 266 21.92 -25.94 -10.94
CA SER A 266 22.13 -26.88 -9.83
C SER A 266 23.27 -26.36 -8.94
N LYS A 267 23.02 -26.31 -7.63
CA LYS A 267 24.08 -26.03 -6.64
C LYS A 267 24.66 -27.36 -6.16
N GLU A 268 25.45 -28.03 -7.02
CA GLU A 268 26.18 -29.23 -6.59
C GLU A 268 27.28 -28.89 -5.58
N TYR A 269 27.75 -27.63 -5.59
CA TYR A 269 28.69 -27.09 -4.62
C TYR A 269 28.20 -25.73 -4.15
N ALA A 270 28.13 -25.51 -2.83
CA ALA A 270 27.98 -24.18 -2.26
C ALA A 270 29.14 -23.32 -2.78
N HIS A 271 28.86 -22.12 -3.33
CA HIS A 271 29.93 -21.22 -3.70
C HIS A 271 30.70 -20.86 -2.44
N ASP A 272 31.95 -21.29 -2.38
CA ASP A 272 32.91 -20.73 -1.43
C ASP A 272 33.28 -19.33 -1.94
N TYR A 273 32.65 -18.31 -1.37
CA TYR A 273 32.95 -16.90 -1.68
C TYR A 273 34.30 -16.46 -1.13
N ARG A 274 35.00 -17.30 -0.38
CA ARG A 274 36.34 -17.00 0.18
C ARG A 274 36.38 -15.62 0.81
N TYR A 275 35.44 -15.36 1.72
CA TYR A 275 35.40 -14.11 2.44
C TYR A 275 36.71 -13.86 3.19
N PHE A 276 37.20 -12.63 3.10
CA PHE A 276 38.27 -12.12 3.95
C PHE A 276 38.10 -10.61 4.14
N PRO A 277 38.62 -10.04 5.24
CA PRO A 277 38.47 -8.61 5.51
C PRO A 277 38.97 -7.74 4.37
N GLU A 278 38.21 -6.70 4.00
CA GLU A 278 38.62 -5.72 3.00
C GLU A 278 39.81 -4.91 3.55
N PRO A 279 41.04 -5.09 3.00
CA PRO A 279 42.23 -4.49 3.57
C PRO A 279 42.30 -2.97 3.41
N ASP A 280 41.54 -2.42 2.44
CA ASP A 280 41.55 -0.98 2.13
C ASP A 280 40.51 -0.21 2.96
N LEU A 281 39.70 -0.90 3.80
CA LEU A 281 38.73 -0.28 4.70
C LEU A 281 39.09 -0.57 6.16
N PRO A 282 39.19 0.45 7.03
CA PRO A 282 39.35 0.22 8.45
C PRO A 282 38.05 -0.38 9.05
N PRO A 283 38.18 -1.14 10.16
CA PRO A 283 37.01 -1.55 10.93
C PRO A 283 36.15 -0.34 11.32
N LEU A 284 34.85 -0.52 11.31
CA LEU A 284 33.87 0.49 11.74
C LEU A 284 33.69 0.39 13.26
N ALA A 285 34.02 1.46 13.97
CA ALA A 285 33.58 1.65 15.34
C ALA A 285 32.18 2.29 15.33
N VAL A 286 31.22 1.63 15.96
CA VAL A 286 29.85 2.13 16.09
C VAL A 286 29.68 2.59 17.54
N ASP A 287 29.76 3.91 17.74
CA ASP A 287 29.63 4.52 19.05
C ASP A 287 28.18 4.48 19.53
N GLU A 288 27.98 4.10 20.80
CA GLU A 288 26.65 4.07 21.43
C GLU A 288 25.96 5.44 21.38
N ALA A 289 26.70 6.54 21.57
CA ALA A 289 26.16 7.90 21.47
C ALA A 289 25.58 8.18 20.06
N TRP A 290 26.24 7.71 19.01
CA TRP A 290 25.73 7.82 17.65
C TRP A 290 24.49 6.96 17.42
N VAL A 291 24.45 5.74 17.96
CA VAL A 291 23.28 4.87 17.90
C VAL A 291 22.07 5.52 18.58
N GLU A 292 22.27 6.12 19.76
CA GLU A 292 21.20 6.83 20.47
C GLU A 292 20.73 8.10 19.73
N GLU A 293 21.64 8.83 19.12
CA GLU A 293 21.28 9.96 18.24
C GLU A 293 20.40 9.49 17.07
N ILE A 294 20.74 8.37 16.43
CA ILE A 294 19.91 7.77 15.34
C ILE A 294 18.57 7.29 15.90
N ARG A 295 18.55 6.64 17.07
CA ARG A 295 17.34 6.16 17.74
C ARG A 295 16.36 7.31 18.02
N ALA A 296 16.88 8.44 18.51
CA ALA A 296 16.07 9.63 18.79
C ALA A 296 15.42 10.25 17.52
N ARG A 297 15.98 9.98 16.35
CA ARG A 297 15.48 10.45 15.05
C ARG A 297 14.55 9.47 14.34
N LEU A 298 14.30 8.28 14.92
CA LEU A 298 13.38 7.32 14.32
C LEU A 298 11.98 7.94 14.22
N PRO A 299 11.35 7.92 13.05
CA PRO A 299 9.97 8.36 12.92
C PRO A 299 9.02 7.34 13.57
N GLU A 300 7.83 7.79 13.92
CA GLU A 300 6.74 6.89 14.29
C GLU A 300 6.40 5.97 13.12
N LEU A 301 6.49 4.65 13.31
CA LEU A 301 6.22 3.66 12.27
C LEU A 301 4.72 3.42 12.08
N ALA A 302 4.36 2.81 10.94
CA ALA A 302 2.98 2.61 10.52
C ALA A 302 2.08 1.99 11.60
N ARG A 303 2.57 0.99 12.33
CA ARG A 303 1.80 0.29 13.38
C ARG A 303 1.53 1.19 14.59
N GLN A 304 2.53 1.89 15.08
CA GLN A 304 2.39 2.83 16.20
C GLN A 304 1.45 3.96 15.82
N ARG A 305 1.64 4.50 14.61
CA ARG A 305 0.79 5.55 14.06
C ARG A 305 -0.66 5.09 13.93
N ARG A 306 -0.90 3.87 13.45
CA ARG A 306 -2.23 3.26 13.37
C ARG A 306 -2.92 3.23 14.73
N ALA A 307 -2.26 2.70 15.76
CA ALA A 307 -2.79 2.68 17.11
C ALA A 307 -3.13 4.09 17.61
N ARG A 308 -2.23 5.06 17.41
CA ARG A 308 -2.46 6.45 17.78
C ARG A 308 -3.62 7.10 17.02
N LEU A 309 -3.78 6.81 15.72
CA LEU A 309 -4.92 7.33 14.94
C LEU A 309 -6.26 6.80 15.47
N VAL A 310 -6.32 5.52 15.81
CA VAL A 310 -7.52 4.91 16.43
C VAL A 310 -7.83 5.55 17.78
N GLU A 311 -6.84 5.64 18.68
CA GLU A 311 -7.01 6.17 20.02
C GLU A 311 -7.35 7.66 20.04
N ARG A 312 -6.63 8.47 19.25
CA ARG A 312 -6.74 9.93 19.28
C ARG A 312 -7.92 10.46 18.51
N PHE A 313 -8.26 9.84 17.37
CA PHE A 313 -9.25 10.36 16.42
C PHE A 313 -10.49 9.48 16.27
N GLY A 314 -10.59 8.36 17.02
CA GLY A 314 -11.76 7.47 16.95
C GLY A 314 -12.00 6.83 15.59
N ILE A 315 -10.96 6.70 14.76
CA ILE A 315 -11.07 6.11 13.42
C ILE A 315 -11.15 4.59 13.56
N PRO A 316 -12.03 3.90 12.79
CA PRO A 316 -12.04 2.44 12.75
C PRO A 316 -10.66 1.87 12.40
N GLU A 317 -10.29 0.76 13.02
CA GLU A 317 -9.01 0.06 12.79
C GLU A 317 -8.74 -0.20 11.31
N TYR A 318 -9.76 -0.63 10.57
CA TYR A 318 -9.67 -0.85 9.13
C TYR A 318 -9.27 0.40 8.35
N ASP A 319 -9.91 1.55 8.65
CA ASP A 319 -9.59 2.83 7.99
C ASP A 319 -8.18 3.31 8.38
N ALA A 320 -7.82 3.20 9.67
CA ALA A 320 -6.49 3.55 10.16
C ALA A 320 -5.39 2.71 9.49
N ARG A 321 -5.62 1.41 9.26
CA ARG A 321 -4.73 0.52 8.50
C ARG A 321 -4.54 1.00 7.06
N LEU A 322 -5.62 1.38 6.37
CA LEU A 322 -5.54 1.89 5.00
C LEU A 322 -4.84 3.25 4.91
N LEU A 323 -5.08 4.14 5.87
CA LEU A 323 -4.42 5.45 5.94
C LEU A 323 -2.92 5.33 6.20
N THR A 324 -2.52 4.43 7.11
CA THR A 324 -1.12 4.24 7.49
C THR A 324 -0.36 3.29 6.56
N GLY A 325 -1.01 2.68 5.58
CA GLY A 325 -0.39 1.85 4.56
C GLY A 325 0.64 2.60 3.70
N SER A 326 0.57 3.93 3.66
CA SER A 326 1.57 4.82 3.06
C SER A 326 1.82 6.00 3.99
N LYS A 327 3.11 6.30 4.24
CA LYS A 327 3.52 7.47 5.05
C LYS A 327 2.91 8.75 4.50
N ALA A 328 2.97 8.95 3.18
CA ALA A 328 2.43 10.12 2.51
C ALA A 328 0.91 10.29 2.74
N THR A 329 0.15 9.20 2.69
CA THR A 329 -1.30 9.22 2.96
C THR A 329 -1.60 9.57 4.42
N ALA A 330 -0.84 9.01 5.35
CA ALA A 330 -1.00 9.30 6.76
C ALA A 330 -0.61 10.76 7.07
N ASP A 331 0.49 11.26 6.50
CA ASP A 331 0.92 12.67 6.64
C ASP A 331 -0.13 13.63 6.08
N TYR A 332 -0.69 13.32 4.91
CA TYR A 332 -1.76 14.10 4.29
C TYR A 332 -3.02 14.15 5.16
N PHE A 333 -3.43 13.00 5.72
CA PHE A 333 -4.56 12.91 6.62
C PHE A 333 -4.36 13.77 7.87
N GLU A 334 -3.25 13.64 8.56
CA GLU A 334 -2.97 14.43 9.77
C GLU A 334 -2.82 15.92 9.47
N ALA A 335 -2.20 16.27 8.33
CA ALA A 335 -2.13 17.65 7.87
C ALA A 335 -3.51 18.25 7.58
N ALA A 336 -4.48 17.47 7.09
CA ALA A 336 -5.85 17.92 6.90
C ALA A 336 -6.56 18.18 8.24
N LEU A 337 -6.32 17.35 9.26
CA LEU A 337 -6.87 17.54 10.60
C LEU A 337 -6.28 18.76 11.31
N GLY A 338 -4.99 19.02 11.11
CA GLY A 338 -4.27 20.14 11.72
C GLY A 338 -4.76 21.53 11.25
N GLN A 339 -5.60 21.61 10.20
CA GLN A 339 -6.14 22.87 9.67
C GLN A 339 -7.22 23.50 10.56
N LYS A 340 -7.76 22.75 11.55
CA LYS A 340 -8.89 23.21 12.38
C LYS A 340 -8.66 22.97 13.86
N GLN A 341 -8.99 23.99 14.68
CA GLN A 341 -9.09 23.84 16.13
C GLN A 341 -10.51 23.40 16.48
N LEU A 342 -10.69 22.14 16.85
CA LEU A 342 -11.99 21.54 17.15
C LEU A 342 -11.99 20.92 18.54
N SER A 343 -13.18 20.84 19.18
CA SER A 343 -13.37 20.00 20.36
C SER A 343 -13.15 18.53 20.01
N ARG A 344 -12.86 17.67 21.02
CA ARG A 344 -12.57 16.25 20.79
C ARG A 344 -13.65 15.55 19.95
N ALA A 345 -14.92 15.68 20.33
CA ALA A 345 -16.04 15.06 19.62
C ALA A 345 -16.20 15.58 18.18
N ALA A 346 -16.00 16.89 17.96
CA ALA A 346 -16.03 17.48 16.62
C ALA A 346 -14.84 17.03 15.77
N LEU A 347 -13.66 16.84 16.39
CA LEU A 347 -12.46 16.35 15.72
C LEU A 347 -12.61 14.89 15.29
N GLU A 348 -13.18 14.02 16.13
CA GLU A 348 -13.46 12.61 15.80
C GLU A 348 -14.42 12.52 14.60
N LYS A 349 -15.52 13.30 14.60
CA LYS A 349 -16.44 13.36 13.46
C LYS A 349 -15.76 13.87 12.19
N PHE A 350 -14.99 14.95 12.31
CA PHE A 350 -14.25 15.53 11.18
C PHE A 350 -13.20 14.57 10.63
N ALA A 351 -12.45 13.90 11.52
CA ALA A 351 -11.45 12.88 11.14
C ALA A 351 -12.09 11.73 10.35
N LYS A 352 -13.27 11.26 10.79
CA LYS A 352 -14.01 10.22 10.06
C LYS A 352 -14.44 10.71 8.67
N SER A 353 -14.93 11.95 8.55
CA SER A 353 -15.29 12.54 7.27
C SER A 353 -14.06 12.64 6.34
N VAL A 354 -12.94 13.20 6.83
CA VAL A 354 -11.68 13.31 6.07
C VAL A 354 -11.18 11.93 5.61
N SER A 355 -11.20 10.92 6.52
CA SER A 355 -10.84 9.54 6.19
C SER A 355 -11.68 8.99 5.03
N ASN A 356 -13.00 9.15 5.11
CA ASN A 356 -13.92 8.68 4.07
C ASN A 356 -13.61 9.33 2.69
N TRP A 357 -13.32 10.64 2.67
CA TRP A 357 -12.97 11.34 1.44
C TRP A 357 -11.63 10.89 0.85
N ILE A 358 -10.61 10.67 1.70
CA ILE A 358 -9.30 10.17 1.25
C ILE A 358 -9.42 8.75 0.69
N LEU A 359 -10.01 7.84 1.47
CA LEU A 359 -10.08 6.41 1.12
C LEU A 359 -11.10 6.12 0.01
N GLY A 360 -12.11 6.98 -0.13
CA GLY A 360 -13.15 6.87 -1.15
C GLY A 360 -12.85 7.68 -2.41
N ASP A 361 -13.37 8.92 -2.46
CA ASP A 361 -13.40 9.69 -3.70
C ASP A 361 -12.02 10.16 -4.19
N LEU A 362 -11.13 10.61 -3.29
CA LEU A 362 -9.79 11.03 -3.68
C LEU A 362 -8.98 9.85 -4.24
N ARG A 363 -9.00 8.70 -3.56
CA ARG A 363 -8.33 7.46 -4.02
C ARG A 363 -8.90 6.97 -5.35
N ARG A 364 -10.22 7.09 -5.54
CA ARG A 364 -10.86 6.79 -6.83
C ARG A 364 -10.29 7.65 -7.96
N LEU A 365 -10.15 8.96 -7.76
CA LEU A 365 -9.59 9.88 -8.75
C LEU A 365 -8.13 9.57 -9.07
N ILE A 366 -7.31 9.30 -8.05
CA ILE A 366 -5.91 8.87 -8.22
C ILE A 366 -5.84 7.60 -9.06
N ASN A 367 -6.65 6.58 -8.73
CA ASN A 367 -6.68 5.32 -9.47
C ASN A 367 -7.14 5.49 -10.93
N LEU A 368 -8.10 6.37 -11.20
CA LEU A 368 -8.54 6.68 -12.56
C LEU A 368 -7.43 7.35 -13.38
N LYS A 369 -6.71 8.29 -12.77
CA LYS A 369 -5.58 8.97 -13.42
C LYS A 369 -4.46 7.98 -13.72
N ASN A 370 -4.10 7.11 -12.78
CA ASN A 370 -3.07 6.07 -12.98
C ASN A 370 -3.46 5.08 -14.08
N LYS A 371 -4.74 4.64 -14.14
CA LYS A 371 -5.23 3.79 -15.24
C LYS A 371 -5.17 4.50 -16.59
N GLY A 372 -5.49 5.79 -16.65
CA GLY A 372 -5.36 6.60 -17.85
C GLY A 372 -3.93 6.70 -18.34
N LEU A 373 -2.99 6.92 -17.42
CA LEU A 373 -1.55 6.95 -17.70
C LEU A 373 -1.04 5.60 -18.20
N ALA A 374 -1.39 4.50 -17.53
CA ALA A 374 -1.01 3.15 -17.95
C ALA A 374 -1.52 2.82 -19.37
N LYS A 375 -2.76 3.22 -19.70
CA LYS A 375 -3.32 3.04 -21.04
C LYS A 375 -2.61 3.92 -22.09
N ALA A 376 -2.25 5.15 -21.73
CA ALA A 376 -1.51 6.03 -22.65
C ALA A 376 -0.15 5.43 -23.00
N VAL A 377 0.56 4.86 -22.03
CA VAL A 377 1.86 4.17 -22.23
C VAL A 377 1.72 2.91 -23.06
N SER A 378 0.70 2.10 -22.82
CA SER A 378 0.49 0.86 -23.61
C SER A 378 0.24 1.12 -25.10
N ASN A 379 -0.16 2.33 -25.44
CA ASN A 379 -0.43 2.76 -26.83
C ASN A 379 0.78 3.43 -27.51
N LEU A 380 1.89 3.62 -26.79
CA LEU A 380 3.12 4.18 -27.35
C LEU A 380 3.97 3.07 -27.99
N ASP A 381 4.59 3.39 -29.12
CA ASP A 381 5.50 2.48 -29.81
C ASP A 381 6.72 2.19 -28.92
N ARG A 382 6.96 0.91 -28.62
CA ARG A 382 7.98 0.45 -27.64
C ARG A 382 9.42 0.77 -28.04
N ASP A 383 9.65 1.16 -29.27
CA ASP A 383 11.00 1.44 -29.82
C ASP A 383 11.44 2.91 -29.67
N SER A 384 10.63 3.81 -29.15
CA SER A 384 11.03 5.19 -28.95
C SER A 384 11.77 5.38 -27.61
N ARG A 385 12.91 6.07 -27.64
CA ARG A 385 13.69 6.46 -26.44
C ARG A 385 12.86 7.29 -25.45
N ASP A 386 11.82 7.95 -25.92
CA ASP A 386 10.89 8.74 -25.12
C ASP A 386 9.99 7.87 -24.22
N VAL A 387 9.72 6.62 -24.64
CA VAL A 387 8.92 5.66 -23.83
C VAL A 387 9.65 5.27 -22.55
N ALA A 388 10.95 5.03 -22.60
CA ALA A 388 11.74 4.69 -21.42
C ALA A 388 11.76 5.85 -20.41
N SER A 389 11.89 7.10 -20.88
CA SER A 389 11.81 8.31 -20.07
C SER A 389 10.40 8.54 -19.49
N LEU A 390 9.36 8.27 -20.27
CA LEU A 390 7.97 8.36 -19.83
C LEU A 390 7.61 7.24 -18.85
N LEU A 391 8.10 6.01 -19.05
CA LEU A 391 7.91 4.89 -18.12
C LEU A 391 8.62 5.12 -16.79
N THR A 392 9.77 5.76 -16.78
CA THR A 392 10.49 6.15 -15.56
C THR A 392 9.77 7.29 -14.82
N ASN A 393 9.07 8.17 -15.54
CA ASN A 393 8.26 9.25 -14.98
C ASN A 393 6.80 8.84 -14.68
N LEU A 394 6.41 7.64 -15.04
CA LEU A 394 5.10 7.03 -14.75
C LEU A 394 5.10 6.28 -13.41
N GLU A 395 5.74 6.85 -12.40
CA GLU A 395 5.42 6.49 -11.04
C GLU A 395 3.91 6.65 -10.87
N ASN A 396 3.25 5.59 -10.40
CA ASN A 396 1.86 5.68 -10.01
C ASN A 396 1.70 6.91 -9.13
N ILE A 397 0.94 7.89 -9.62
CA ILE A 397 0.70 9.11 -8.85
C ILE A 397 0.08 8.67 -7.53
N ASP A 398 0.75 9.00 -6.45
CA ASP A 398 0.24 8.86 -5.10
C ASP A 398 -0.45 10.14 -4.63
N ILE A 399 -0.78 10.22 -3.36
CA ILE A 399 -1.44 11.38 -2.77
C ILE A 399 -0.57 12.65 -2.79
N THR A 400 0.75 12.53 -2.93
CA THR A 400 1.68 13.67 -3.02
C THR A 400 1.71 14.29 -4.42
N GLY A 401 1.41 13.50 -5.44
CA GLY A 401 1.36 13.93 -6.84
C GLY A 401 0.04 14.55 -7.28
N VAL A 402 -0.92 14.74 -6.36
CA VAL A 402 -2.21 15.39 -6.68
C VAL A 402 -2.18 16.89 -6.39
N LYS A 403 -2.96 17.66 -7.16
CA LYS A 403 -3.08 19.11 -6.96
C LYS A 403 -3.96 19.49 -5.75
N VAL A 404 -4.81 18.57 -5.29
CA VAL A 404 -5.65 18.77 -4.10
C VAL A 404 -4.77 18.66 -2.87
N THR A 405 -4.52 19.77 -2.20
CA THR A 405 -3.76 19.80 -0.94
C THR A 405 -4.60 19.27 0.23
N SER A 406 -3.95 18.90 1.33
CA SER A 406 -4.63 18.52 2.58
C SER A 406 -5.56 19.64 3.09
N LYS A 407 -5.17 20.91 2.88
CA LYS A 407 -5.99 22.07 3.18
C LYS A 407 -7.24 22.13 2.29
N HIS A 408 -7.09 21.91 0.97
CA HIS A 408 -8.25 21.88 0.07
C HIS A 408 -9.26 20.81 0.49
N LEU A 409 -8.79 19.63 0.90
CA LEU A 409 -9.68 18.57 1.38
C LEU A 409 -10.36 18.97 2.69
N ALA A 410 -9.63 19.54 3.65
CA ALA A 410 -10.18 20.01 4.93
C ALA A 410 -11.23 21.10 4.73
N ASP A 411 -11.01 22.03 3.81
CA ASP A 411 -11.96 23.10 3.47
C ASP A 411 -13.21 22.51 2.81
N LEU A 412 -13.06 21.58 1.88
CA LEU A 412 -14.17 20.88 1.22
C LEU A 412 -15.05 20.12 2.22
N VAL A 413 -14.45 19.34 3.11
CA VAL A 413 -15.16 18.63 4.18
C VAL A 413 -15.86 19.62 5.10
N GLY A 414 -15.22 20.76 5.42
CA GLY A 414 -15.82 21.82 6.20
C GLY A 414 -17.06 22.44 5.57
N LEU A 415 -17.08 22.64 4.25
CA LEU A 415 -18.24 23.14 3.51
C LEU A 415 -19.41 22.13 3.54
N VAL A 416 -19.11 20.84 3.47
CA VAL A 416 -20.12 19.77 3.58
C VAL A 416 -20.67 19.69 5.01
N ASP A 417 -19.79 19.66 6.02
CA ASP A 417 -20.21 19.57 7.44
C ASP A 417 -21.00 20.79 7.91
N ALA A 418 -20.71 21.97 7.35
CA ALA A 418 -21.47 23.20 7.56
C ALA A 418 -22.83 23.24 6.81
N GLY A 419 -23.10 22.25 5.95
CA GLY A 419 -24.30 22.25 5.10
C GLY A 419 -24.29 23.33 4.02
N SER A 420 -23.13 23.90 3.69
CA SER A 420 -23.02 24.93 2.63
C SER A 420 -23.18 24.33 1.24
N ILE A 421 -22.72 23.09 1.06
CA ILE A 421 -22.86 22.30 -0.18
C ILE A 421 -23.27 20.87 0.13
N SER A 422 -23.99 20.23 -0.80
CA SER A 422 -24.33 18.82 -0.66
C SER A 422 -23.12 17.91 -0.98
N VAL A 423 -23.14 16.65 -0.50
CA VAL A 423 -22.11 15.64 -0.80
C VAL A 423 -21.92 15.45 -2.31
N THR A 424 -23.01 15.52 -3.09
CA THR A 424 -22.95 15.38 -4.55
C THR A 424 -22.21 16.55 -5.20
N MET A 425 -22.49 17.78 -4.75
CA MET A 425 -21.75 18.97 -5.21
C MET A 425 -20.27 18.88 -4.81
N ALA A 426 -20.00 18.47 -3.58
CA ALA A 426 -18.63 18.32 -3.08
C ALA A 426 -17.79 17.33 -3.92
N LYS A 427 -18.39 16.24 -4.43
CA LYS A 427 -17.71 15.32 -5.35
C LYS A 427 -17.31 16.00 -6.66
N THR A 428 -18.22 16.81 -7.22
CA THR A 428 -17.92 17.59 -8.45
C THR A 428 -16.83 18.64 -8.20
N VAL A 429 -16.90 19.33 -7.05
CA VAL A 429 -15.87 20.28 -6.62
C VAL A 429 -14.51 19.58 -6.45
N LEU A 430 -14.48 18.39 -5.83
CA LEU A 430 -13.26 17.61 -5.68
C LEU A 430 -12.66 17.21 -7.04
N GLU A 431 -13.47 16.76 -8.00
CA GLU A 431 -13.03 16.38 -9.34
C GLU A 431 -12.42 17.59 -10.09
N GLU A 432 -13.02 18.76 -9.96
CA GLU A 432 -12.49 19.99 -10.55
C GLU A 432 -11.21 20.44 -9.85
N ALA A 433 -11.18 20.50 -8.51
CA ALA A 433 -9.97 20.79 -7.74
C ALA A 433 -8.82 19.81 -8.03
N PHE A 434 -9.14 18.54 -8.26
CA PHE A 434 -8.17 17.52 -8.64
C PHE A 434 -7.52 17.81 -9.99
N THR A 435 -8.28 18.37 -10.92
CA THR A 435 -7.82 18.70 -12.28
C THR A 435 -7.11 20.04 -12.34
N THR A 436 -7.71 21.09 -11.76
CA THR A 436 -7.22 22.48 -11.85
C THR A 436 -6.19 22.81 -10.76
N GLY A 437 -6.43 22.35 -9.52
CA GLY A 437 -5.70 22.72 -8.31
C GLY A 437 -6.32 23.94 -7.59
N ASP A 438 -7.46 24.45 -8.06
CA ASP A 438 -8.13 25.57 -7.45
C ASP A 438 -8.71 25.20 -6.06
N ALA A 439 -8.82 26.20 -5.18
CA ALA A 439 -9.39 26.00 -3.86
C ALA A 439 -10.88 25.68 -3.95
N PRO A 440 -11.42 24.73 -3.14
CA PRO A 440 -12.83 24.35 -3.17
C PRO A 440 -13.80 25.52 -3.01
N ALA A 441 -13.48 26.49 -2.16
CA ALA A 441 -14.31 27.68 -1.97
C ALA A 441 -14.44 28.52 -3.25
N GLN A 442 -13.36 28.69 -4.02
CA GLN A 442 -13.36 29.40 -5.28
C GLN A 442 -14.21 28.67 -6.34
N ILE A 443 -14.10 27.34 -6.41
CA ILE A 443 -14.90 26.53 -7.33
C ILE A 443 -16.40 26.63 -6.97
N VAL A 444 -16.73 26.57 -5.67
CA VAL A 444 -18.09 26.70 -5.17
C VAL A 444 -18.68 28.06 -5.53
N GLU A 445 -17.92 29.13 -5.35
CA GLU A 445 -18.33 30.50 -5.71
C GLU A 445 -18.50 30.66 -7.23
N ALA A 446 -17.53 30.22 -8.02
CA ALA A 446 -17.57 30.32 -9.48
C ALA A 446 -18.74 29.53 -10.10
N LYS A 447 -19.13 28.40 -9.50
CA LYS A 447 -20.25 27.58 -9.97
C LYS A 447 -21.61 27.99 -9.38
N GLY A 448 -21.62 28.91 -8.42
CA GLY A 448 -22.85 29.29 -7.71
C GLY A 448 -23.46 28.10 -6.93
N TYR A 449 -22.62 27.19 -6.40
CA TYR A 449 -23.07 26.04 -5.61
C TYR A 449 -23.43 26.51 -4.21
N THR A 450 -24.72 26.74 -3.96
CA THR A 450 -25.26 27.01 -2.63
C THR A 450 -26.30 25.95 -2.31
N GLN A 451 -26.24 25.38 -1.13
CA GLN A 451 -27.28 24.47 -0.68
C GLN A 451 -28.51 25.29 -0.28
N ILE A 452 -29.69 24.96 -0.85
CA ILE A 452 -30.95 25.60 -0.51
C ILE A 452 -31.42 25.00 0.83
N ASN A 453 -31.22 25.74 1.91
CA ASN A 453 -31.71 25.41 3.25
C ASN A 453 -33.00 26.20 3.60
N ASP A 454 -33.47 27.06 2.68
CA ASP A 454 -34.74 27.78 2.86
C ASP A 454 -35.91 26.81 2.76
N SER A 455 -36.58 26.61 3.90
CA SER A 455 -37.73 25.72 4.02
C SER A 455 -38.84 26.04 3.02
N SER A 456 -39.06 27.34 2.70
CA SER A 456 -40.14 27.77 1.80
C SER A 456 -39.84 27.39 0.33
N ALA A 457 -38.60 27.59 -0.13
CA ALA A 457 -38.18 27.22 -1.48
C ALA A 457 -38.21 25.69 -1.68
N VAL A 458 -37.78 24.91 -0.67
CA VAL A 458 -37.84 23.44 -0.71
C VAL A 458 -39.29 22.95 -0.64
N GLN A 459 -40.18 23.59 0.16
CA GLN A 459 -41.62 23.26 0.21
C GLN A 459 -42.28 23.42 -1.16
N THR A 460 -41.98 24.50 -1.86
CA THR A 460 -42.52 24.74 -3.22
C THR A 460 -42.07 23.62 -4.16
N ALA A 461 -40.80 23.27 -4.18
CA ALA A 461 -40.27 22.17 -5.02
C ALA A 461 -40.84 20.80 -4.63
N VAL A 462 -41.16 20.57 -3.34
CA VAL A 462 -41.83 19.34 -2.89
C VAL A 462 -43.28 19.32 -3.36
N ALA A 463 -44.01 20.44 -3.26
CA ALA A 463 -45.38 20.54 -3.77
C ALA A 463 -45.45 20.28 -5.27
N ASP A 464 -44.55 20.88 -6.04
CA ASP A 464 -44.42 20.66 -7.50
C ASP A 464 -44.13 19.18 -7.83
N ALA A 465 -43.21 18.55 -7.09
CA ALA A 465 -42.85 17.15 -7.30
C ALA A 465 -44.03 16.20 -6.98
N ILE A 466 -44.76 16.46 -5.93
CA ILE A 466 -45.98 15.71 -5.54
C ILE A 466 -47.06 15.88 -6.60
N ALA A 467 -47.35 17.12 -7.03
CA ALA A 467 -48.35 17.41 -8.05
C ALA A 467 -48.04 16.80 -9.42
N ALA A 468 -46.77 16.82 -9.82
CA ALA A 468 -46.31 16.24 -11.09
C ALA A 468 -46.28 14.71 -11.12
N ASN A 469 -46.38 14.01 -9.97
CA ASN A 469 -46.24 12.56 -9.89
C ASN A 469 -47.41 11.88 -9.15
N PRO A 470 -48.67 11.98 -9.64
CA PRO A 470 -49.84 11.46 -8.95
C PRO A 470 -49.83 9.93 -8.73
N LYS A 471 -49.16 9.19 -9.63
CA LYS A 471 -48.99 7.73 -9.50
C LYS A 471 -48.11 7.36 -8.28
N ALA A 472 -47.05 8.12 -8.02
CA ALA A 472 -46.20 7.88 -6.85
C ALA A 472 -46.96 8.20 -5.55
N VAL A 473 -47.78 9.21 -5.56
CA VAL A 473 -48.67 9.56 -4.41
C VAL A 473 -49.64 8.42 -4.15
N THR A 474 -50.32 7.89 -5.19
CA THR A 474 -51.24 6.75 -5.08
C THR A 474 -50.50 5.49 -4.55
N ASP A 475 -49.31 5.21 -5.04
CA ASP A 475 -48.48 4.08 -4.57
C ASP A 475 -48.13 4.23 -3.07
N TYR A 476 -47.80 5.46 -2.60
CA TYR A 476 -47.56 5.74 -1.16
C TYR A 476 -48.82 5.55 -0.32
N LEU A 477 -49.95 6.08 -0.76
CA LEU A 477 -51.25 5.92 -0.09
C LEU A 477 -51.69 4.45 -0.02
N GLY A 478 -51.27 3.62 -1.03
CA GLY A 478 -51.44 2.19 -1.06
C GLY A 478 -50.39 1.39 -0.22
N GLY A 479 -49.55 2.06 0.58
CA GLY A 479 -48.61 1.44 1.51
C GLY A 479 -47.21 1.14 0.94
N LYS A 480 -46.87 1.62 -0.25
CA LYS A 480 -45.52 1.43 -0.85
C LYS A 480 -44.57 2.53 -0.43
N ASP A 481 -43.76 2.28 0.58
CA ASP A 481 -42.77 3.26 1.14
C ASP A 481 -41.66 3.66 0.13
N THR A 482 -41.44 2.84 -0.92
CA THR A 482 -40.47 3.14 -2.00
C THR A 482 -40.83 4.38 -2.81
N ALA A 483 -42.11 4.79 -2.85
CA ALA A 483 -42.58 5.97 -3.53
C ALA A 483 -42.00 7.27 -2.94
N THR A 484 -41.73 7.30 -1.62
CA THR A 484 -41.07 8.45 -0.95
C THR A 484 -39.69 8.71 -1.53
N ARG A 485 -38.88 7.64 -1.75
CA ARG A 485 -37.52 7.77 -2.33
C ARG A 485 -37.58 8.30 -3.76
N PHE A 486 -38.56 7.88 -4.53
CA PHE A 486 -38.76 8.38 -5.90
C PHE A 486 -39.08 9.88 -5.89
N LEU A 487 -40.01 10.33 -5.04
CA LEU A 487 -40.38 11.74 -4.93
C LEU A 487 -39.22 12.61 -4.44
N VAL A 488 -38.43 12.12 -3.46
CA VAL A 488 -37.18 12.79 -3.04
C VAL A 488 -36.24 12.96 -4.25
N GLY A 489 -36.10 11.94 -5.08
CA GLY A 489 -35.31 12.01 -6.32
C GLY A 489 -35.81 13.06 -7.30
N GLN A 490 -37.14 13.23 -7.44
CA GLN A 490 -37.75 14.27 -8.30
C GLN A 490 -37.51 15.68 -7.74
N VAL A 491 -37.65 15.89 -6.43
CA VAL A 491 -37.34 17.18 -5.77
C VAL A 491 -35.85 17.52 -5.98
N MET A 492 -34.96 16.56 -5.78
CA MET A 492 -33.52 16.76 -6.04
C MET A 492 -33.24 17.11 -7.51
N LYS A 493 -33.99 16.55 -8.46
CA LYS A 493 -33.87 16.90 -9.87
C LYS A 493 -34.36 18.32 -10.16
N ILE A 494 -35.53 18.73 -9.60
CA ILE A 494 -36.08 20.09 -9.74
C ILE A 494 -35.12 21.14 -9.15
N THR A 495 -34.53 20.85 -7.99
CA THR A 495 -33.60 21.74 -7.29
C THR A 495 -32.15 21.59 -7.80
N ARG A 496 -31.91 20.85 -8.89
CA ARG A 496 -30.57 20.57 -9.47
C ARG A 496 -29.55 20.05 -8.43
N GLY A 497 -30.01 19.26 -7.45
CA GLY A 497 -29.18 18.74 -6.36
C GLY A 497 -28.83 19.76 -5.27
N GLN A 498 -29.43 20.97 -5.30
CA GLN A 498 -29.12 22.05 -4.34
C GLN A 498 -29.92 21.98 -3.04
N ALA A 499 -31.07 21.30 -3.00
CA ALA A 499 -31.84 21.16 -1.77
C ALA A 499 -31.16 20.24 -0.76
N ASN A 500 -31.33 20.51 0.53
CA ASN A 500 -30.86 19.64 1.62
C ASN A 500 -31.65 18.31 1.60
N PRO A 501 -31.03 17.15 1.40
CA PRO A 501 -31.74 15.86 1.28
C PRO A 501 -32.54 15.47 2.53
N GLU A 502 -32.06 15.82 3.73
CA GLU A 502 -32.78 15.55 4.98
C GLU A 502 -34.07 16.41 5.08
N LEU A 503 -33.93 17.69 4.77
CA LEU A 503 -35.09 18.61 4.73
C LEU A 503 -36.10 18.17 3.66
N VAL A 504 -35.63 17.79 2.47
CA VAL A 504 -36.49 17.22 1.40
C VAL A 504 -37.21 15.99 1.88
N ASN A 505 -36.52 15.03 2.51
CA ASN A 505 -37.14 13.81 3.04
C ASN A 505 -38.23 14.10 4.06
N GLN A 506 -37.94 15.01 5.00
CA GLN A 506 -38.92 15.45 6.02
C GLN A 506 -40.14 16.09 5.38
N LEU A 507 -39.93 17.03 4.46
CA LEU A 507 -41.01 17.74 3.79
C LEU A 507 -41.85 16.89 2.86
N VAL A 508 -41.22 15.95 2.11
CA VAL A 508 -41.93 14.97 1.27
C VAL A 508 -42.80 14.06 2.13
N ARG A 509 -42.27 13.51 3.24
CA ARG A 509 -43.08 12.72 4.18
C ARG A 509 -44.25 13.51 4.76
N LYS A 510 -43.99 14.72 5.24
CA LYS A 510 -45.03 15.61 5.79
C LYS A 510 -46.11 15.95 4.74
N GLY A 511 -45.71 16.23 3.50
CA GLY A 511 -46.64 16.50 2.40
C GLY A 511 -47.50 15.27 2.03
N LEU A 512 -46.92 14.08 2.04
CA LEU A 512 -47.64 12.83 1.76
C LEU A 512 -48.59 12.42 2.94
N GLU A 513 -48.17 12.65 4.19
CA GLU A 513 -49.01 12.41 5.37
C GLU A 513 -50.24 13.35 5.41
N ALA A 514 -50.07 14.61 5.04
CA ALA A 514 -51.17 15.57 4.94
C ALA A 514 -52.23 15.10 3.94
N LEU A 515 -51.83 14.50 2.78
CA LEU A 515 -52.74 13.93 1.79
C LEU A 515 -53.46 12.67 2.29
N LYS A 516 -52.85 11.92 3.24
CA LYS A 516 -53.45 10.77 3.87
C LYS A 516 -54.57 11.11 4.83
N THR A 517 -54.43 12.26 5.51
CA THR A 517 -55.48 12.78 6.43
C THR A 517 -56.66 13.39 5.70
N ASP A 518 -56.46 13.97 4.50
CA ASP A 518 -57.55 14.56 3.70
C ASP A 518 -58.44 13.48 2.98
N THR A 519 -57.92 12.23 2.90
CA THR A 519 -58.68 11.12 2.28
C THR A 519 -59.47 10.26 3.26
N SER A 520 -59.50 10.61 4.55
CA SER A 520 -60.36 9.96 5.55
C SER A 520 -61.77 10.55 5.49
N PRO A 521 -62.85 9.76 5.25
CA PRO A 521 -64.19 10.29 5.23
C PRO A 521 -64.62 10.78 6.62
N SER A 522 -65.26 11.98 6.68
CA SER A 522 -65.93 12.54 7.87
C SER A 522 -66.95 11.55 8.43
N PRO A 523 -67.07 11.43 9.75
CA PRO A 523 -68.11 10.64 10.37
C PRO A 523 -69.40 11.48 10.47
N GLY A 524 -70.39 11.15 9.66
CA GLY A 524 -71.71 11.78 9.75
C GLY A 524 -72.71 11.01 8.88
N ASP A 525 -73.31 9.97 9.38
CA ASP A 525 -74.75 9.83 9.56
C ASP A 525 -75.08 8.42 10.16
N ALA A 526 -75.58 8.49 11.37
CA ALA A 526 -76.06 7.33 12.08
C ALA A 526 -77.55 7.11 11.70
N GLY A 527 -77.85 5.96 11.22
CA GLY A 527 -79.23 5.44 11.05
C GLY A 527 -79.34 4.10 11.73
N GLU A 528 -80.08 4.09 12.83
CA GLU A 528 -80.50 2.91 13.61
C GLU A 528 -81.04 1.76 12.75
N THR A 529 -80.73 0.53 13.13
CA THR A 529 -81.75 -0.49 13.47
C THR A 529 -81.12 -1.77 14.01
N LEU A 530 -81.46 -2.03 15.22
CA LEU A 530 -81.80 -3.21 16.03
C LEU A 530 -81.58 -4.65 15.52
N SER A 531 -81.07 -5.38 16.51
CA SER A 531 -81.39 -6.76 16.99
C SER A 531 -80.59 -7.89 16.31
N ALA A 532 -80.03 -8.67 17.07
CA ALA A 532 -80.23 -9.62 18.12
C ALA A 532 -79.40 -10.91 17.92
N THR A 533 -78.85 -11.36 19.02
CA THR A 533 -78.64 -12.74 19.47
C THR A 533 -77.56 -13.62 18.79
N SER A 534 -76.70 -14.01 19.53
CA SER A 534 -76.41 -15.24 20.31
C SER A 534 -75.10 -15.92 19.91
N SER A 535 -74.28 -16.04 20.89
CA SER A 535 -73.77 -17.21 21.62
C SER A 535 -72.59 -17.97 21.06
N GLN A 536 -71.59 -18.04 21.94
CA GLN A 536 -70.76 -19.25 22.27
C GLN A 536 -69.83 -19.78 21.16
N SER A 537 -68.63 -20.14 21.38
CA SER A 537 -67.90 -20.73 22.54
C SER A 537 -66.42 -20.80 22.17
N GLU A 538 -65.58 -20.57 23.13
CA GLU A 538 -64.40 -21.31 23.57
C GLU A 538 -63.75 -22.29 22.55
N GLU A 539 -62.43 -22.21 22.33
CA GLU A 539 -61.47 -23.11 22.99
C GLU A 539 -60.04 -22.83 22.55
N ASN A 540 -59.21 -22.91 23.55
CA ASN A 540 -57.74 -22.99 23.61
C ASN A 540 -57.09 -23.91 22.58
N LEU A 541 -55.89 -23.64 22.20
CA LEU A 541 -54.75 -24.55 22.47
C LEU A 541 -53.40 -23.93 22.14
N GLU A 542 -52.58 -23.95 23.16
CA GLU A 542 -51.10 -23.81 23.14
C GLU A 542 -50.44 -24.77 22.16
N PHE A 543 -49.31 -24.39 21.62
CA PHE A 543 -48.07 -25.18 21.73
C PHE A 543 -46.84 -24.43 21.14
N THR A 544 -45.87 -24.20 21.93
CA THR A 544 -44.43 -23.96 21.65
C THR A 544 -43.71 -25.31 21.59
N PRO A 545 -42.38 -25.39 21.42
CA PRO A 545 -41.45 -24.92 20.37
C PRO A 545 -40.55 -26.06 19.82
N ARG A 546 -39.85 -25.76 18.76
CA ARG A 546 -38.48 -26.28 18.60
C ARG A 546 -37.67 -25.44 17.62
#